data_94a39565aa9e78f2f05633b072bac435
#
_entry.id   94a39565aa9e78f2f05633b072bac435
#
_cell.length_a   1.000
_cell.length_b   1.000
_cell.length_c   1.000
_cell.angle_alpha   90.00
_cell.angle_beta   90.00
_cell.angle_gamma   90.00
#
_symmetry.space_group_name_H-M   'P 1'
#
loop_
_entity.id
_entity.type
_entity.pdbx_description
1 polymer ?
#
loop_
_entity_poly.entity_id
_entity_poly.type
_entity_poly.pdbx_seq_one_letter_code
_entity_poly.pdbx_strand_id
1 'polypeptide(L)'
;MRRIIFTMVLTLCFFDASSQKIDIQLSSHTFPNDSISFSIYNTDSLDVLFNVQLEKKEKGEKYVLYTEDVFSHAYGKSIVLCLKPSGHSTFKFKLRSQVLFYMRKHKVQSKMTNNLNKKGEFRFKVYCGFNYNEMNTVVYSDRFIIL
;
A
#
# COMPACT_ATOMS: atom_id res chain seq x y z
N MET A 1 8.31 -58.24 -26.93
CA MET A 1 7.39 -57.37 -26.17
C MET A 1 8.18 -56.19 -25.62
N ARG A 2 8.10 -55.03 -26.25
CA ARG A 2 8.72 -53.77 -25.76
C ARG A 2 7.65 -53.01 -24.99
N ARG A 3 7.83 -52.88 -23.67
CA ARG A 3 7.01 -52.01 -22.83
C ARG A 3 7.46 -50.55 -23.02
N ILE A 4 6.64 -49.79 -23.69
CA ILE A 4 6.80 -48.32 -23.77
C ILE A 4 6.23 -47.78 -22.47
N ILE A 5 7.12 -47.35 -21.58
CA ILE A 5 6.76 -46.60 -20.39
C ILE A 5 6.55 -45.18 -20.86
N PHE A 6 5.29 -44.75 -20.97
CA PHE A 6 4.92 -43.36 -21.21
C PHE A 6 5.03 -42.62 -19.88
N THR A 7 6.19 -42.04 -19.64
CA THR A 7 6.38 -41.13 -18.50
C THR A 7 5.72 -39.82 -18.88
N MET A 8 4.46 -39.69 -18.51
CA MET A 8 3.75 -38.41 -18.59
C MET A 8 4.32 -37.50 -17.52
N VAL A 9 5.31 -36.69 -17.88
CA VAL A 9 5.79 -35.60 -17.03
C VAL A 9 4.70 -34.57 -17.01
N LEU A 10 3.82 -34.66 -16.01
CA LEU A 10 2.87 -33.62 -15.69
C LEU A 10 3.66 -32.46 -15.10
N THR A 11 4.15 -31.60 -15.95
CA THR A 11 4.71 -30.32 -15.52
C THR A 11 3.54 -29.47 -15.01
N LEU A 12 3.19 -29.64 -13.74
CA LEU A 12 2.37 -28.73 -13.00
C LEU A 12 3.17 -27.42 -12.91
N CYS A 13 3.04 -26.59 -13.92
CA CYS A 13 3.32 -25.17 -13.80
C CYS A 13 2.31 -24.62 -12.80
N PHE A 14 2.65 -24.68 -11.53
CA PHE A 14 2.05 -23.81 -10.55
C PHE A 14 2.47 -22.39 -10.93
N PHE A 15 1.74 -21.79 -11.85
CA PHE A 15 1.66 -20.36 -11.90
C PHE A 15 0.97 -19.96 -10.60
N ASP A 16 1.75 -19.70 -9.59
CA ASP A 16 1.34 -18.78 -8.55
C ASP A 16 1.16 -17.40 -9.21
N ALA A 17 0.10 -17.33 -9.98
CA ALA A 17 -0.47 -16.07 -10.37
C ALA A 17 -1.17 -15.46 -9.14
N SER A 18 -0.38 -15.11 -8.14
CA SER A 18 -0.75 -13.97 -7.31
C SER A 18 -0.65 -12.77 -8.24
N SER A 19 -1.64 -12.61 -9.13
CA SER A 19 -1.69 -11.47 -10.00
C SER A 19 -1.77 -10.26 -9.08
N GLN A 20 -0.70 -9.50 -9.05
CA GLN A 20 -0.64 -8.25 -8.34
C GLN A 20 -1.73 -7.38 -8.97
N LYS A 21 -2.84 -7.20 -8.25
CA LYS A 21 -4.04 -6.51 -8.75
C LYS A 21 -3.80 -5.03 -8.99
N ILE A 22 -2.77 -4.49 -8.33
CA ILE A 22 -2.40 -3.09 -8.45
C ILE A 22 -0.87 -2.94 -8.48
N ASP A 23 -0.42 -1.86 -9.12
CA ASP A 23 0.96 -1.39 -9.07
C ASP A 23 1.01 0.02 -8.46
N ILE A 24 2.07 0.31 -7.69
CA ILE A 24 2.23 1.57 -6.98
C ILE A 24 3.53 2.21 -7.43
N GLN A 25 3.42 3.38 -8.05
CA GLN A 25 4.57 4.12 -8.56
C GLN A 25 4.75 5.43 -7.80
N LEU A 26 5.93 5.62 -7.25
CA LEU A 26 6.31 6.85 -6.57
C LEU A 26 6.79 7.88 -7.60
N SER A 27 6.43 9.15 -7.42
CA SER A 27 6.97 10.23 -8.25
C SER A 27 8.46 10.50 -7.95
N SER A 28 8.93 10.11 -6.77
CA SER A 28 10.33 10.20 -6.34
C SER A 28 10.57 9.21 -5.20
N HIS A 29 11.80 8.74 -5.05
CA HIS A 29 12.23 7.98 -3.87
C HIS A 29 12.75 8.88 -2.73
N THR A 30 12.82 10.19 -2.95
CA THR A 30 13.23 11.17 -1.94
C THR A 30 12.34 12.40 -2.03
N PHE A 31 11.73 12.78 -0.92
CA PHE A 31 10.88 13.94 -0.81
C PHE A 31 11.52 14.96 0.13
N PRO A 32 11.85 16.17 -0.36
CA PRO A 32 12.50 17.21 0.46
C PRO A 32 11.56 17.87 1.46
N ASN A 33 10.27 17.60 1.35
CA ASN A 33 9.24 18.14 2.23
C ASN A 33 8.12 17.13 2.46
N ASP A 34 7.15 17.50 3.27
CA ASP A 34 6.01 16.67 3.67
C ASP A 34 5.03 16.30 2.53
N SER A 35 5.29 16.76 1.30
CA SER A 35 4.39 16.53 0.17
C SER A 35 4.85 15.31 -0.64
N ILE A 36 4.07 14.25 -0.59
CA ILE A 36 4.35 12.99 -1.25
C ILE A 36 3.37 12.81 -2.40
N SER A 37 3.89 12.41 -3.57
CA SER A 37 3.07 12.10 -4.74
C SER A 37 3.34 10.67 -5.21
N PHE A 38 2.27 9.95 -5.52
CA PHE A 38 2.32 8.58 -6.01
C PHE A 38 1.12 8.28 -6.90
N SER A 39 1.26 7.28 -7.76
CA SER A 39 0.18 6.80 -8.63
C SER A 39 -0.10 5.34 -8.33
N ILE A 40 -1.37 4.96 -8.43
CA ILE A 40 -1.82 3.57 -8.33
C ILE A 40 -2.46 3.19 -9.65
N TYR A 41 -2.06 2.05 -10.18
CA TYR A 41 -2.52 1.47 -11.43
C TYR A 41 -3.27 0.18 -11.14
N ASN A 42 -4.44 0.02 -11.73
CA ASN A 42 -5.12 -1.27 -11.76
C ASN A 42 -4.53 -2.12 -12.89
N THR A 43 -3.87 -3.20 -12.52
CA THR A 43 -3.25 -4.15 -13.47
C THR A 43 -4.16 -5.34 -13.76
N ASP A 44 -5.37 -5.35 -13.18
CA ASP A 44 -6.34 -6.42 -13.38
C ASP A 44 -7.37 -6.06 -14.47
N SER A 45 -8.06 -7.07 -14.95
CA SER A 45 -9.17 -6.96 -15.91
C SER A 45 -10.51 -6.60 -15.27
N LEU A 46 -10.58 -6.53 -13.95
CA LEU A 46 -11.76 -6.21 -13.16
C LEU A 46 -11.56 -4.92 -12.37
N ASP A 47 -12.64 -4.35 -11.87
CA ASP A 47 -12.61 -3.24 -10.92
C ASP A 47 -11.88 -3.68 -9.65
N VAL A 48 -10.95 -2.86 -9.17
CA VAL A 48 -10.21 -3.14 -7.94
C VAL A 48 -10.51 -2.07 -6.90
N LEU A 49 -10.95 -2.52 -5.74
CA LEU A 49 -11.09 -1.68 -4.54
C LEU A 49 -9.75 -1.65 -3.79
N PHE A 50 -9.40 -0.49 -3.25
CA PHE A 50 -8.16 -0.37 -2.48
C PHE A 50 -8.25 0.69 -1.37
N ASN A 51 -7.41 0.49 -0.34
CA ASN A 51 -7.14 1.44 0.73
C ASN A 51 -5.63 1.54 0.95
N VAL A 52 -5.13 2.70 1.27
CA VAL A 52 -3.69 2.96 1.42
C VAL A 52 -3.34 3.34 2.84
N GLN A 53 -2.41 2.60 3.41
CA GLN A 53 -1.77 2.89 4.69
C GLN A 53 -0.35 3.40 4.44
N LEU A 54 0.20 4.12 5.39
CA LEU A 54 1.59 4.54 5.41
C LEU A 54 2.30 3.85 6.58
N GLU A 55 3.40 3.20 6.29
CA GLU A 55 4.30 2.60 7.27
C GLU A 55 5.63 3.36 7.31
N LYS A 56 6.20 3.47 8.51
CA LYS A 56 7.52 4.06 8.75
C LYS A 56 8.47 2.99 9.26
N LYS A 57 9.71 3.03 8.78
CA LYS A 57 10.78 2.18 9.29
C LYS A 57 11.27 2.71 10.64
N GLU A 58 11.29 1.85 11.64
CA GLU A 58 11.86 2.10 12.96
C GLU A 58 13.24 1.45 13.10
N LYS A 59 13.86 1.67 14.27
CA LYS A 59 15.12 1.00 14.63
C LYS A 59 14.96 -0.52 14.53
N GLY A 60 15.91 -1.20 13.91
CA GLY A 60 15.88 -2.66 13.75
C GLY A 60 15.18 -3.15 12.48
N GLU A 61 15.05 -2.31 11.46
CA GLU A 61 14.53 -2.65 10.12
C GLU A 61 13.02 -2.97 10.05
N LYS A 62 12.30 -2.85 11.16
CA LYS A 62 10.86 -3.11 11.22
C LYS A 62 10.06 -1.91 10.73
N TYR A 63 9.08 -2.15 9.87
CA TYR A 63 8.07 -1.17 9.50
C TYR A 63 6.92 -1.21 10.48
N VAL A 64 6.49 -0.05 10.94
CA VAL A 64 5.34 0.14 11.82
C VAL A 64 4.32 1.05 11.18
N LEU A 65 3.06 0.83 11.50
CA LEU A 65 1.97 1.65 11.00
C LEU A 65 2.15 3.11 11.44
N TYR A 66 2.20 4.02 10.47
CA TYR A 66 2.31 5.45 10.68
C TYR A 66 0.96 6.17 10.50
N THR A 67 0.17 5.79 9.48
CA THR A 67 -1.22 6.19 9.32
C THR A 67 -2.05 5.07 8.71
N GLU A 68 -3.26 4.85 9.25
CA GLU A 68 -4.17 3.79 8.80
C GLU A 68 -4.81 4.07 7.45
N ASP A 69 -4.91 5.33 7.06
CA ASP A 69 -5.58 5.72 5.83
C ASP A 69 -5.08 7.07 5.34
N VAL A 70 -4.38 7.07 4.22
CA VAL A 70 -3.82 8.28 3.62
C VAL A 70 -4.86 9.18 2.97
N PHE A 71 -6.07 8.68 2.72
CA PHE A 71 -7.17 9.42 2.08
C PHE A 71 -8.18 9.98 3.08
N SER A 72 -8.16 9.52 4.32
CA SER A 72 -9.13 9.94 5.33
C SER A 72 -8.83 11.34 5.84
N HIS A 73 -9.65 12.30 5.50
CA HIS A 73 -9.55 13.69 5.96
C HIS A 73 -10.43 13.99 7.17
N ALA A 74 -11.40 13.13 7.49
CA ALA A 74 -12.34 13.37 8.59
C ALA A 74 -12.97 12.10 9.15
N TYR A 75 -13.15 12.07 10.46
CA TYR A 75 -14.08 11.21 11.21
C TYR A 75 -13.96 9.70 11.10
N GLY A 76 -12.76 9.17 10.99
CA GLY A 76 -12.56 7.77 11.34
C GLY A 76 -13.16 6.73 10.43
N LYS A 77 -13.53 7.08 9.23
CA LYS A 77 -13.95 6.12 8.21
C LYS A 77 -12.79 5.90 7.26
N SER A 78 -12.35 4.65 7.13
CA SER A 78 -11.44 4.28 6.06
C SER A 78 -12.10 4.54 4.72
N ILE A 79 -11.39 5.23 3.84
CA ILE A 79 -11.84 5.49 2.48
C ILE A 79 -11.33 4.36 1.61
N VAL A 80 -12.27 3.64 0.98
CA VAL A 80 -11.97 2.66 -0.05
C VAL A 80 -12.24 3.30 -1.39
N LEU A 81 -11.25 3.30 -2.24
CA LEU A 81 -11.32 3.80 -3.61
C LEU A 81 -11.45 2.65 -4.59
N CYS A 82 -11.94 2.95 -5.80
CA CYS A 82 -12.11 1.97 -6.87
C CYS A 82 -11.39 2.45 -8.13
N LEU A 83 -10.63 1.56 -8.74
CA LEU A 83 -10.05 1.76 -10.07
C LEU A 83 -10.65 0.77 -11.06
N LYS A 84 -11.06 1.31 -12.19
CA LYS A 84 -11.51 0.53 -13.36
C LYS A 84 -10.36 -0.28 -13.97
N PRO A 85 -10.63 -1.32 -14.76
CA PRO A 85 -9.60 -2.06 -15.49
C PRO A 85 -8.67 -1.13 -16.28
N SER A 86 -7.37 -1.36 -16.18
CA SER A 86 -6.32 -0.54 -16.80
C SER A 86 -6.36 0.95 -16.40
N GLY A 87 -7.16 1.31 -15.39
CA GLY A 87 -7.24 2.66 -14.84
C GLY A 87 -6.08 2.99 -13.91
N HIS A 88 -5.84 4.27 -13.75
CA HIS A 88 -4.88 4.76 -12.75
C HIS A 88 -5.37 6.04 -12.11
N SER A 89 -4.83 6.35 -10.94
CA SER A 89 -5.04 7.62 -10.26
C SER A 89 -3.77 8.09 -9.60
N THR A 90 -3.51 9.39 -9.69
CA THR A 90 -2.36 10.04 -9.05
C THR A 90 -2.83 10.80 -7.82
N PHE A 91 -2.14 10.60 -6.73
CA PHE A 91 -2.43 11.19 -5.43
C PHE A 91 -1.29 12.06 -4.96
N LYS A 92 -1.65 13.14 -4.28
CA LYS A 92 -0.71 14.03 -3.60
C LYS A 92 -1.25 14.36 -2.23
N PHE A 93 -0.47 14.16 -1.19
CA PHE A 93 -0.87 14.51 0.17
C PHE A 93 0.28 15.10 0.98
N LYS A 94 -0.08 15.83 2.04
CA LYS A 94 0.87 16.37 3.01
C LYS A 94 0.89 15.51 4.26
N LEU A 95 2.00 14.87 4.53
CA LEU A 95 2.19 13.99 5.68
C LEU A 95 1.77 14.63 7.01
N ARG A 96 2.05 15.91 7.19
CA ARG A 96 1.75 16.65 8.43
C ARG A 96 0.28 16.64 8.82
N SER A 97 -0.62 16.86 7.87
CA SER A 97 -2.06 16.90 8.13
C SER A 97 -2.63 15.52 8.45
N GLN A 98 -2.14 14.50 7.78
CA GLN A 98 -2.58 13.11 7.96
C GLN A 98 -2.21 12.57 9.36
N VAL A 99 -1.00 12.82 9.80
CA VAL A 99 -0.53 12.41 11.12
C VAL A 99 -1.30 13.08 12.25
N LEU A 100 -1.58 14.37 12.15
CA LEU A 100 -2.38 15.08 13.16
C LEU A 100 -3.79 14.50 13.25
N PHE A 101 -4.36 14.08 12.13
CA PHE A 101 -5.68 13.45 12.10
C PHE A 101 -5.66 12.06 12.79
N TYR A 102 -4.69 11.22 12.47
CA TYR A 102 -4.53 9.92 13.09
C TYR A 102 -4.45 10.04 14.62
N MET A 103 -3.65 10.95 15.10
CA MET A 103 -3.47 11.17 16.54
C MET A 103 -4.76 11.61 17.24
N ARG A 104 -5.54 12.48 16.63
CA ARG A 104 -6.85 12.91 17.17
C ARG A 104 -7.83 11.75 17.23
N LYS A 105 -7.89 10.94 16.18
CA LYS A 105 -8.79 9.78 16.09
C LYS A 105 -8.53 8.76 17.20
N HIS A 106 -7.27 8.48 17.49
CA HIS A 106 -6.89 7.42 18.42
C HIS A 106 -6.59 7.92 19.84
N LYS A 107 -6.86 9.18 20.14
CA LYS A 107 -6.57 9.81 21.45
C LYS A 107 -5.13 9.52 21.93
N VAL A 108 -4.20 9.36 21.03
CA VAL A 108 -2.79 9.15 21.35
C VAL A 108 -2.29 10.36 22.10
N GLN A 109 -1.80 10.15 23.32
CA GLN A 109 -1.42 11.23 24.22
C GLN A 109 -0.41 12.20 23.60
N SER A 110 -0.48 13.45 23.98
CA SER A 110 0.33 14.57 23.48
C SER A 110 1.85 14.36 23.52
N LYS A 111 2.35 13.44 24.34
CA LYS A 111 3.77 13.04 24.36
C LYS A 111 4.29 12.46 23.03
N MET A 112 3.44 11.84 22.23
CA MET A 112 3.83 11.37 20.89
C MET A 112 3.86 12.48 19.84
N THR A 113 3.12 13.58 20.03
CA THR A 113 3.06 14.69 19.07
C THR A 113 4.37 15.42 18.91
N ASN A 114 5.17 15.51 19.96
CA ASN A 114 6.43 16.24 19.94
C ASN A 114 7.59 15.44 19.34
N ASN A 115 7.45 14.09 19.22
CA ASN A 115 8.48 13.18 18.72
C ASN A 115 8.15 12.53 17.37
N LEU A 116 7.10 12.96 16.69
CA LEU A 116 6.82 12.49 15.32
C LEU A 116 7.89 13.03 14.39
N ASN A 117 9.00 12.31 14.41
CA ASN A 117 10.04 12.54 13.42
C ASN A 117 9.47 12.19 12.05
N LYS A 118 9.11 13.22 11.29
CA LYS A 118 8.57 13.10 9.94
C LYS A 118 9.63 12.65 8.94
N LYS A 119 10.89 12.72 9.34
CA LYS A 119 12.02 12.32 8.54
C LYS A 119 12.25 10.82 8.67
N GLY A 120 12.77 10.23 7.62
CA GLY A 120 13.13 8.81 7.61
C GLY A 120 12.60 8.06 6.42
N GLU A 121 12.70 6.74 6.51
CA GLU A 121 12.29 5.81 5.47
C GLU A 121 10.84 5.36 5.67
N PHE A 122 10.08 5.38 4.59
CA PHE A 122 8.67 5.03 4.55
C PHE A 122 8.37 4.09 3.39
N ARG A 123 7.19 3.45 3.45
CA ARG A 123 6.57 2.77 2.32
C ARG A 123 5.05 2.84 2.43
N PHE A 124 4.36 2.76 1.31
CA PHE A 124 2.93 2.52 1.31
C PHE A 124 2.64 1.03 1.45
N LYS A 125 1.58 0.74 2.18
CA LYS A 125 0.95 -0.58 2.28
C LYS A 125 -0.47 -0.46 1.78
N VAL A 126 -0.79 -1.15 0.72
CA VAL A 126 -2.08 -1.06 0.07
C VAL A 126 -2.81 -2.38 0.21
N TYR A 127 -3.99 -2.32 0.78
CA TYR A 127 -4.93 -3.42 0.78
C TYR A 127 -5.82 -3.30 -0.44
N CYS A 128 -5.97 -4.37 -1.19
CA CYS A 128 -6.82 -4.39 -2.36
C CYS A 128 -7.59 -5.70 -2.52
N GLY A 129 -8.68 -5.62 -3.27
CA GLY A 129 -9.55 -6.75 -3.59
C GLY A 129 -10.65 -6.38 -4.57
N PHE A 130 -11.44 -7.35 -4.99
CA PHE A 130 -12.55 -7.10 -5.94
C PHE A 130 -13.83 -6.65 -5.25
N ASN A 131 -13.97 -6.92 -3.97
CA ASN A 131 -15.07 -6.45 -3.14
C ASN A 131 -14.58 -6.16 -1.70
N TYR A 132 -15.44 -5.52 -0.89
CA TYR A 132 -15.07 -5.09 0.47
C TYR A 132 -14.69 -6.26 1.39
N ASN A 133 -15.26 -7.43 1.21
CA ASN A 133 -15.01 -8.59 2.07
C ASN A 133 -13.72 -9.34 1.67
N GLU A 134 -13.21 -9.06 0.49
CA GLU A 134 -12.04 -9.73 -0.10
C GLU A 134 -10.83 -8.80 -0.27
N MET A 135 -10.80 -7.69 0.46
CA MET A 135 -9.63 -6.77 0.48
C MET A 135 -8.49 -7.35 1.33
N ASN A 136 -8.04 -8.54 0.98
CA ASN A 136 -7.02 -9.30 1.72
C ASN A 136 -5.66 -9.36 0.99
N THR A 137 -5.59 -8.92 -0.24
CA THR A 137 -4.32 -8.80 -0.96
C THR A 137 -3.58 -7.56 -0.48
N VAL A 138 -2.31 -7.73 -0.15
CA VAL A 138 -1.44 -6.65 0.31
C VAL A 138 -0.34 -6.40 -0.70
N VAL A 139 -0.20 -5.16 -1.13
CA VAL A 139 0.86 -4.70 -2.03
C VAL A 139 1.65 -3.60 -1.34
N TYR A 140 2.96 -3.61 -1.49
CA TYR A 140 3.84 -2.59 -0.96
C TYR A 140 4.43 -1.76 -2.09
N SER A 141 4.55 -0.44 -1.86
CA SER A 141 5.35 0.40 -2.75
C SER A 141 6.84 0.14 -2.53
N ASP A 142 7.64 0.68 -3.43
CA ASP A 142 9.04 0.94 -3.15
C ASP A 142 9.19 1.81 -1.90
N ARG A 143 10.39 1.77 -1.32
CA ARG A 143 10.76 2.59 -0.17
C ARG A 143 11.07 4.01 -0.63
N PHE A 144 10.73 4.98 0.22
CA PHE A 144 11.07 6.37 -0.02
C PHE A 144 11.51 7.08 1.26
N ILE A 145 12.24 8.16 1.11
CA ILE A 145 12.82 8.92 2.21
C ILE A 145 12.19 10.32 2.24
N ILE A 146 11.81 10.76 3.44
CA ILE A 146 11.47 12.15 3.72
C ILE A 146 12.63 12.78 4.49
N LEU A 147 13.17 13.89 3.94
CA LEU A 147 14.35 14.60 4.45
C LEU A 147 14.00 15.65 5.51
#